data_e9fb1239cde76fa92b7618990b6e286d
#
_entry.id   e9fb1239cde76fa92b7618990b6e286d
#
_cell.length_a   1.000
_cell.length_b   1.000
_cell.length_c   1.000
_cell.angle_alpha   90.00
_cell.angle_beta   90.00
_cell.angle_gamma   90.00
#
_symmetry.space_group_name_H-M   'P 1'
#
loop_
_entity.id
_entity.type
_entity.pdbx_description
1 polymer ?
#
loop_
_entity_poly.entity_id
_entity_poly.type
_entity_poly.pdbx_seq_one_letter_code
_entity_poly.pdbx_strand_id
1 'polypeptide(L)'
;IFLVKLLYGNSESQVTEDGSRNEVLNGIPDWVYEEEFAFNRALEFSPDSKMLAFIRFDEREVPSYTFPVFAGEVPHIAPYEKYPGEYTYKYPKTGEKNSKVSVHTFDIKSKVTRKINLPLEEGGYIPRIRFTQDPNKLAIMTLNRHQNRFDLYFADPRSTVCKLAVRDESDTYIRENVFDNIIFYPETFSFVSERNGYNHLYWYNINGNLIKQVTSGSYEVQDFLGYDPENGSFYYSSNEESPLRSAIYKIDRKGKKTKLSSHTGTNSALFSTDMKYFMNRYSSLDIPTVITLNDNNGKTLTTLVDNAALKQKLNGYDTVSYTHLRAHETDS
;
A
#
# COMPACT_ATOMS: atom_id res chain seq x y z
N ILE A 1 -3.39 -6.15 -22.02
CA ILE A 1 -3.78 -4.74 -21.77
C ILE A 1 -4.27 -4.16 -23.08
N PHE A 2 -5.40 -3.44 -23.04
CA PHE A 2 -5.95 -2.64 -24.12
C PHE A 2 -6.03 -1.18 -23.69
N LEU A 3 -5.69 -0.25 -24.57
CA LEU A 3 -5.83 1.19 -24.38
C LEU A 3 -7.04 1.67 -25.17
N VAL A 4 -8.04 2.22 -24.46
CA VAL A 4 -9.26 2.77 -25.07
C VAL A 4 -9.18 4.30 -25.06
N LYS A 5 -9.34 4.93 -26.23
CA LYS A 5 -9.51 6.38 -26.32
C LYS A 5 -11.01 6.70 -26.30
N LEU A 6 -11.46 7.33 -25.22
CA LEU A 6 -12.86 7.70 -25.04
C LEU A 6 -13.33 8.82 -25.97
N LEU A 7 -12.39 9.61 -26.51
CA LEU A 7 -12.65 10.64 -27.51
C LEU A 7 -12.58 10.01 -28.90
N TYR A 8 -13.44 10.43 -29.83
CA TYR A 8 -13.49 9.96 -31.23
C TYR A 8 -13.86 8.48 -31.44
N GLY A 9 -14.93 8.05 -30.77
CA GLY A 9 -15.58 6.77 -31.07
C GLY A 9 -14.98 5.54 -30.40
N ASN A 10 -14.36 5.70 -29.21
CA ASN A 10 -13.85 4.59 -28.39
C ASN A 10 -12.92 3.64 -29.15
N SER A 11 -11.92 4.21 -29.83
CA SER A 11 -10.93 3.39 -30.53
C SER A 11 -10.05 2.63 -29.55
N GLU A 12 -9.94 1.31 -29.74
CA GLU A 12 -9.09 0.44 -28.95
C GLU A 12 -7.75 0.19 -29.63
N SER A 13 -6.70 0.07 -28.83
CA SER A 13 -5.39 -0.41 -29.29
C SER A 13 -4.82 -1.41 -28.30
N GLN A 14 -4.34 -2.52 -28.79
CA GLN A 14 -3.70 -3.55 -28.00
C GLN A 14 -2.29 -3.11 -27.60
N VAL A 15 -1.97 -3.28 -26.31
CA VAL A 15 -0.67 -2.91 -25.69
C VAL A 15 0.18 -4.16 -25.46
N THR A 16 -0.45 -5.28 -25.04
CA THR A 16 0.22 -6.55 -24.78
C THR A 16 -0.44 -7.68 -25.54
N GLU A 17 0.36 -8.61 -26.09
CA GLU A 17 -0.13 -9.70 -26.95
C GLU A 17 0.07 -11.10 -26.34
N ASP A 18 0.89 -11.22 -25.28
CA ASP A 18 1.32 -12.48 -24.67
C ASP A 18 0.51 -12.89 -23.45
N GLY A 19 -0.55 -12.15 -23.11
CA GLY A 19 -1.40 -12.44 -21.94
C GLY A 19 -2.21 -13.73 -22.14
N SER A 20 -2.04 -14.68 -21.22
CA SER A 20 -2.74 -15.96 -21.20
C SER A 20 -2.94 -16.43 -19.76
N ARG A 21 -4.14 -16.91 -19.44
CA ARG A 21 -4.45 -17.41 -18.10
C ARG A 21 -3.55 -18.57 -17.71
N ASN A 22 -3.03 -18.54 -16.49
CA ASN A 22 -2.09 -19.52 -15.94
C ASN A 22 -0.73 -19.58 -16.68
N GLU A 23 -0.38 -18.55 -17.44
CA GLU A 23 0.89 -18.44 -18.15
C GLU A 23 1.52 -17.07 -17.98
N VAL A 24 0.88 -16.01 -18.50
CA VAL A 24 1.39 -14.65 -18.47
C VAL A 24 0.28 -13.67 -18.15
N LEU A 25 0.49 -12.88 -17.10
CA LEU A 25 -0.39 -11.78 -16.71
C LEU A 25 0.30 -10.45 -16.95
N ASN A 26 -0.42 -9.47 -17.49
CA ASN A 26 0.09 -8.12 -17.74
C ASN A 26 -0.80 -7.09 -17.06
N GLY A 27 -0.26 -6.31 -16.11
CA GLY A 27 -0.97 -5.23 -15.45
C GLY A 27 -2.02 -5.65 -14.42
N ILE A 28 -2.16 -6.95 -14.19
CA ILE A 28 -2.91 -7.57 -13.09
C ILE A 28 -1.95 -8.49 -12.34
N PRO A 29 -2.04 -8.60 -11.01
CA PRO A 29 -1.15 -9.46 -10.23
C PRO A 29 -1.49 -10.94 -10.39
N ASP A 30 -0.54 -11.80 -10.02
CA ASP A 30 -0.80 -13.20 -9.72
C ASP A 30 -1.36 -13.35 -8.30
N TRP A 31 -1.67 -14.58 -7.90
CA TRP A 31 -2.25 -14.88 -6.60
C TRP A 31 -1.38 -14.40 -5.42
N VAL A 32 -0.04 -14.58 -5.49
CA VAL A 32 0.88 -14.17 -4.41
C VAL A 32 0.83 -12.66 -4.18
N TYR A 33 0.78 -11.87 -5.25
CA TYR A 33 0.77 -10.41 -5.15
C TYR A 33 -0.60 -9.86 -4.74
N GLU A 34 -1.68 -10.54 -5.13
CA GLU A 34 -3.03 -10.16 -4.71
C GLU A 34 -3.21 -10.42 -3.20
N GLU A 35 -2.81 -11.59 -2.71
CA GLU A 35 -2.97 -11.98 -1.31
C GLU A 35 -1.93 -11.33 -0.39
N GLU A 36 -0.63 -11.43 -0.73
CA GLU A 36 0.45 -11.02 0.18
C GLU A 36 0.76 -9.52 0.09
N PHE A 37 0.67 -8.91 -1.09
CA PHE A 37 0.93 -7.48 -1.27
C PHE A 37 -0.35 -6.65 -1.44
N ALA A 38 -1.53 -7.26 -1.33
CA ALA A 38 -2.85 -6.63 -1.26
C ALA A 38 -3.15 -5.62 -2.39
N PHE A 39 -2.85 -5.96 -3.64
CA PHE A 39 -3.24 -5.14 -4.79
C PHE A 39 -3.76 -5.98 -5.96
N ASN A 40 -4.68 -5.40 -6.72
CA ASN A 40 -5.32 -6.05 -7.88
C ASN A 40 -5.07 -5.31 -9.21
N ARG A 41 -4.26 -4.25 -9.17
CA ARG A 41 -3.89 -3.45 -10.33
C ARG A 41 -2.39 -3.22 -10.36
N ALA A 42 -1.71 -3.83 -11.31
CA ALA A 42 -0.26 -3.77 -11.49
C ALA A 42 0.15 -2.85 -12.65
N LEU A 43 -0.51 -1.70 -12.79
CA LEU A 43 -0.25 -0.71 -13.84
C LEU A 43 -0.45 0.73 -13.33
N GLU A 44 0.30 1.66 -13.92
CA GLU A 44 0.29 3.08 -13.58
C GLU A 44 0.46 3.95 -14.82
N PHE A 45 -0.32 5.04 -14.92
CA PHE A 45 -0.07 6.09 -15.91
C PHE A 45 0.91 7.13 -15.36
N SER A 46 1.76 7.67 -16.23
CA SER A 46 2.55 8.85 -15.88
C SER A 46 1.65 10.05 -15.61
N PRO A 47 2.08 11.03 -14.78
CA PRO A 47 1.27 12.21 -14.44
C PRO A 47 0.81 13.01 -15.66
N ASP A 48 1.58 13.00 -16.76
CA ASP A 48 1.23 13.65 -18.03
C ASP A 48 0.42 12.74 -18.98
N SER A 49 0.06 11.53 -18.53
CA SER A 49 -0.72 10.52 -19.26
C SER A 49 -0.10 10.11 -20.60
N LYS A 50 1.21 10.23 -20.79
CA LYS A 50 1.89 9.86 -22.04
C LYS A 50 2.57 8.49 -21.98
N MET A 51 2.80 7.97 -20.79
CA MET A 51 3.37 6.65 -20.54
C MET A 51 2.44 5.80 -19.72
N LEU A 52 2.41 4.50 -19.99
CA LEU A 52 1.84 3.48 -19.14
C LEU A 52 2.97 2.58 -18.65
N ALA A 53 3.10 2.38 -17.34
CA ALA A 53 3.97 1.37 -16.76
C ALA A 53 3.14 0.19 -16.26
N PHE A 54 3.65 -1.03 -16.37
CA PHE A 54 2.97 -2.21 -15.86
C PHE A 54 3.95 -3.30 -15.46
N ILE A 55 3.53 -4.14 -14.52
CA ILE A 55 4.25 -5.36 -14.15
C ILE A 55 3.73 -6.51 -15.01
N ARG A 56 4.65 -7.29 -15.55
CA ARG A 56 4.40 -8.55 -16.23
C ARG A 56 4.81 -9.69 -15.33
N PHE A 57 3.90 -10.65 -15.15
CA PHE A 57 4.08 -11.86 -14.36
C PHE A 57 4.13 -13.06 -15.31
N ASP A 58 5.22 -13.80 -15.30
CA ASP A 58 5.35 -15.06 -16.02
C ASP A 58 5.22 -16.20 -15.02
N GLU A 59 4.02 -16.78 -14.97
CA GLU A 59 3.64 -17.82 -14.00
C GLU A 59 3.72 -19.24 -14.56
N ARG A 60 4.32 -19.43 -15.75
CA ARG A 60 4.39 -20.75 -16.41
C ARG A 60 5.09 -21.81 -15.58
N GLU A 61 6.10 -21.43 -14.79
CA GLU A 61 6.83 -22.31 -13.88
C GLU A 61 6.21 -22.43 -12.48
N VAL A 62 5.16 -21.65 -12.18
CA VAL A 62 4.46 -21.72 -10.90
C VAL A 62 3.57 -22.94 -10.85
N PRO A 63 3.59 -23.75 -9.77
CA PRO A 63 2.70 -24.89 -9.61
C PRO A 63 1.22 -24.49 -9.64
N SER A 64 0.38 -25.39 -10.08
CA SER A 64 -1.07 -25.20 -10.13
C SER A 64 -1.76 -25.91 -8.97
N TYR A 65 -2.86 -25.32 -8.50
CA TYR A 65 -3.77 -25.93 -7.53
C TYR A 65 -5.19 -25.92 -8.07
N THR A 66 -5.94 -27.00 -7.80
CA THR A 66 -7.30 -27.19 -8.29
C THR A 66 -8.26 -27.25 -7.13
N PHE A 67 -9.30 -26.39 -7.16
CA PHE A 67 -10.39 -26.40 -6.20
C PHE A 67 -11.65 -27.02 -6.78
N PRO A 68 -12.43 -27.78 -6.00
CA PRO A 68 -13.79 -28.12 -6.36
C PRO A 68 -14.69 -26.87 -6.23
N VAL A 69 -15.51 -26.63 -7.25
CA VAL A 69 -16.45 -25.49 -7.27
C VAL A 69 -17.87 -26.03 -7.37
N PHE A 70 -18.74 -25.58 -6.47
CA PHE A 70 -20.14 -26.00 -6.37
C PHE A 70 -21.06 -24.95 -6.99
N ALA A 71 -22.27 -25.39 -7.41
CA ALA A 71 -23.26 -24.48 -7.95
C ALA A 71 -23.67 -23.40 -6.95
N GLY A 72 -23.73 -22.16 -7.42
CA GLY A 72 -24.10 -21.00 -6.60
C GLY A 72 -22.92 -20.25 -5.98
N GLU A 73 -21.75 -20.85 -5.80
CA GLU A 73 -20.57 -20.16 -5.25
C GLU A 73 -19.93 -19.23 -6.28
N VAL A 74 -19.80 -19.70 -7.52
CA VAL A 74 -19.24 -18.92 -8.63
C VAL A 74 -20.11 -19.11 -9.89
N PRO A 75 -21.32 -18.56 -9.93
CA PRO A 75 -22.34 -18.87 -10.94
C PRO A 75 -21.91 -18.61 -12.38
N HIS A 76 -20.96 -17.68 -12.59
CA HIS A 76 -20.46 -17.32 -13.92
C HIS A 76 -19.39 -18.29 -14.47
N ILE A 77 -18.85 -19.20 -13.64
CA ILE A 77 -17.82 -20.15 -14.07
C ILE A 77 -18.47 -21.42 -14.63
N ALA A 78 -19.47 -21.99 -13.99
CA ALA A 78 -20.32 -23.07 -14.53
C ALA A 78 -21.49 -23.41 -13.60
N PRO A 79 -22.64 -23.79 -14.14
CA PRO A 79 -23.74 -24.34 -13.37
C PRO A 79 -23.48 -25.83 -13.12
N TYR A 80 -22.89 -26.19 -11.98
CA TYR A 80 -22.75 -27.60 -11.59
C TYR A 80 -23.92 -28.00 -10.71
N GLU A 81 -24.85 -28.76 -11.26
CA GLU A 81 -26.06 -29.15 -10.54
C GLU A 81 -25.89 -30.34 -9.59
N LYS A 82 -25.08 -31.33 -9.98
CA LYS A 82 -24.96 -32.60 -9.25
C LYS A 82 -23.55 -32.93 -8.78
N TYR A 83 -22.55 -32.50 -9.52
CA TYR A 83 -21.13 -32.75 -9.23
C TYR A 83 -20.36 -31.45 -9.21
N PRO A 84 -19.31 -31.31 -8.36
CA PRO A 84 -18.46 -30.15 -8.39
C PRO A 84 -17.71 -30.07 -9.72
N GLY A 85 -17.50 -28.86 -10.19
CA GLY A 85 -16.54 -28.59 -11.24
C GLY A 85 -15.16 -28.35 -10.66
N GLU A 86 -14.21 -28.03 -11.53
CA GLU A 86 -12.82 -27.74 -11.15
C GLU A 86 -12.45 -26.32 -11.53
N TYR A 87 -11.81 -25.62 -10.59
CA TYR A 87 -11.19 -24.32 -10.81
C TYR A 87 -9.70 -24.43 -10.53
N THR A 88 -8.90 -24.35 -11.59
CA THR A 88 -7.44 -24.48 -11.51
C THR A 88 -6.78 -23.12 -11.74
N TYR A 89 -5.85 -22.74 -10.85
CA TYR A 89 -5.03 -21.56 -10.99
C TYR A 89 -3.62 -21.75 -10.40
N LYS A 90 -2.72 -20.83 -10.66
CA LYS A 90 -1.36 -20.87 -10.18
C LYS A 90 -1.31 -20.51 -8.70
N TYR A 91 -0.76 -21.42 -7.89
CA TYR A 91 -0.70 -21.29 -6.44
C TYR A 91 0.56 -21.95 -5.91
N PRO A 92 1.63 -21.17 -5.67
CA PRO A 92 2.86 -21.71 -5.13
C PRO A 92 2.70 -21.96 -3.62
N LYS A 93 3.02 -23.17 -3.18
CA LYS A 93 3.18 -23.45 -1.76
C LYS A 93 4.51 -22.93 -1.26
N THR A 94 4.68 -22.87 0.06
CA THR A 94 5.92 -22.41 0.70
C THR A 94 7.15 -23.14 0.13
N GLY A 95 8.13 -22.36 -0.30
CA GLY A 95 9.39 -22.88 -0.88
C GLY A 95 9.34 -23.16 -2.39
N GLU A 96 8.16 -23.12 -3.04
CA GLU A 96 8.05 -23.33 -4.47
C GLU A 96 8.40 -22.06 -5.29
N LYS A 97 8.44 -22.20 -6.61
CA LYS A 97 8.76 -21.10 -7.51
C LYS A 97 7.63 -20.08 -7.57
N ASN A 98 8.00 -18.80 -7.48
CA ASN A 98 7.12 -17.68 -7.78
C ASN A 98 7.15 -17.34 -9.27
N SER A 99 6.22 -16.47 -9.69
CA SER A 99 6.25 -15.85 -11.02
C SER A 99 7.56 -15.10 -11.26
N LYS A 100 8.07 -15.18 -12.48
CA LYS A 100 9.16 -14.30 -12.93
C LYS A 100 8.56 -12.96 -13.31
N VAL A 101 8.94 -11.92 -12.58
CA VAL A 101 8.34 -10.59 -12.72
C VAL A 101 9.27 -9.60 -13.42
N SER A 102 8.69 -8.68 -14.15
CA SER A 102 9.43 -7.60 -14.83
C SER A 102 8.55 -6.37 -15.02
N VAL A 103 9.18 -5.18 -15.05
CA VAL A 103 8.48 -3.92 -15.31
C VAL A 103 8.62 -3.54 -16.76
N HIS A 104 7.52 -3.16 -17.36
CA HIS A 104 7.43 -2.69 -18.75
C HIS A 104 6.81 -1.30 -18.79
N THR A 105 7.20 -0.54 -19.79
CA THR A 105 6.62 0.78 -20.09
C THR A 105 6.16 0.84 -21.53
N PHE A 106 5.04 1.51 -21.77
CA PHE A 106 4.44 1.72 -23.08
C PHE A 106 4.30 3.21 -23.34
N ASP A 107 4.89 3.71 -24.42
CA ASP A 107 4.72 5.08 -24.88
C ASP A 107 3.46 5.18 -25.74
N ILE A 108 2.48 5.95 -25.24
CA ILE A 108 1.14 6.03 -25.85
C ILE A 108 1.18 6.65 -27.26
N LYS A 109 2.13 7.57 -27.51
CA LYS A 109 2.26 8.24 -28.81
C LYS A 109 2.95 7.34 -29.83
N SER A 110 4.09 6.78 -29.50
CA SER A 110 4.88 5.94 -30.42
C SER A 110 4.40 4.49 -30.47
N LYS A 111 3.57 4.05 -29.50
CA LYS A 111 3.09 2.67 -29.33
C LYS A 111 4.22 1.66 -29.14
N VAL A 112 5.31 2.06 -28.52
CA VAL A 112 6.46 1.21 -28.26
C VAL A 112 6.47 0.76 -26.81
N THR A 113 6.51 -0.56 -26.61
CA THR A 113 6.73 -1.19 -25.31
C THR A 113 8.22 -1.42 -25.06
N ARG A 114 8.69 -1.15 -23.84
CA ARG A 114 10.09 -1.39 -23.41
C ARG A 114 10.09 -2.09 -22.07
N LYS A 115 11.04 -3.00 -21.88
CA LYS A 115 11.33 -3.61 -20.58
C LYS A 115 12.34 -2.74 -19.85
N ILE A 116 12.07 -2.43 -18.57
CA ILE A 116 13.01 -1.73 -17.69
C ILE A 116 14.17 -2.67 -17.32
N ASN A 117 15.40 -2.15 -17.36
CA ASN A 117 16.61 -2.87 -16.97
C ASN A 117 16.75 -2.91 -15.43
N LEU A 118 15.80 -3.54 -14.77
CA LEU A 118 15.75 -3.67 -13.32
C LEU A 118 16.68 -4.80 -12.85
N PRO A 119 17.62 -4.54 -11.92
CA PRO A 119 18.51 -5.57 -11.36
C PRO A 119 17.79 -6.37 -10.24
N LEU A 120 16.74 -7.09 -10.61
CA LEU A 120 15.99 -7.95 -9.69
C LEU A 120 16.68 -9.32 -9.61
N GLU A 121 16.91 -9.82 -8.39
CA GLU A 121 17.41 -11.17 -8.18
C GLU A 121 16.37 -12.24 -8.52
N GLU A 122 16.80 -13.48 -8.73
CA GLU A 122 15.91 -14.60 -9.00
C GLU A 122 14.95 -14.83 -7.81
N GLY A 123 13.65 -14.95 -8.10
CA GLY A 123 12.61 -15.12 -7.09
C GLY A 123 12.28 -13.85 -6.30
N GLY A 124 12.90 -12.71 -6.60
CA GLY A 124 12.57 -11.43 -5.98
C GLY A 124 11.20 -10.91 -6.40
N TYR A 125 10.70 -9.93 -5.66
CA TYR A 125 9.36 -9.38 -5.82
C TYR A 125 9.39 -7.91 -6.26
N ILE A 126 8.30 -7.48 -6.92
CA ILE A 126 8.04 -6.07 -7.27
C ILE A 126 6.70 -5.67 -6.65
N PRO A 127 6.63 -5.41 -5.33
CA PRO A 127 5.38 -5.17 -4.63
C PRO A 127 4.64 -3.92 -5.09
N ARG A 128 5.33 -2.90 -5.61
CA ARG A 128 4.69 -1.67 -6.13
C ARG A 128 5.52 -1.04 -7.24
N ILE A 129 4.83 -0.41 -8.17
CA ILE A 129 5.38 0.61 -9.09
C ILE A 129 4.54 1.88 -8.95
N ARG A 130 5.17 3.05 -8.99
CA ARG A 130 4.47 4.34 -8.95
C ARG A 130 5.24 5.37 -9.76
N PHE A 131 4.56 6.17 -10.58
CA PHE A 131 5.21 7.37 -11.08
C PHE A 131 5.39 8.37 -9.93
N THR A 132 6.53 9.07 -9.92
CA THR A 132 6.68 10.27 -9.12
C THR A 132 5.88 11.41 -9.75
N GLN A 133 5.98 12.63 -9.23
CA GLN A 133 5.38 13.78 -9.91
C GLN A 133 6.12 14.18 -11.20
N ASP A 134 7.33 13.68 -11.40
CA ASP A 134 8.06 13.76 -12.67
C ASP A 134 7.66 12.60 -13.61
N PRO A 135 7.05 12.87 -14.79
CA PRO A 135 6.65 11.83 -15.74
C PRO A 135 7.81 11.00 -16.32
N ASN A 136 9.05 11.46 -16.15
CA ASN A 136 10.25 10.73 -16.58
C ASN A 136 10.88 9.89 -15.46
N LYS A 137 10.22 9.80 -14.29
CA LYS A 137 10.75 9.06 -13.15
C LYS A 137 9.72 8.09 -12.58
N LEU A 138 9.90 6.81 -12.91
CA LEU A 138 9.13 5.70 -12.39
C LEU A 138 9.83 5.13 -11.16
N ALA A 139 9.17 5.13 -10.03
CA ALA A 139 9.60 4.44 -8.81
C ALA A 139 9.21 2.96 -8.90
N ILE A 140 10.18 2.08 -8.67
CA ILE A 140 10.01 0.62 -8.64
C ILE A 140 10.50 0.15 -7.28
N MET A 141 9.61 -0.48 -6.53
CA MET A 141 9.89 -1.06 -5.23
C MET A 141 10.15 -2.55 -5.40
N THR A 142 11.21 -3.05 -4.80
CA THR A 142 11.56 -4.48 -4.88
C THR A 142 11.86 -5.06 -3.51
N LEU A 143 11.60 -6.35 -3.36
CA LEU A 143 12.08 -7.16 -2.25
C LEU A 143 12.89 -8.34 -2.79
N ASN A 144 13.90 -8.76 -2.03
CA ASN A 144 14.54 -10.04 -2.26
C ASN A 144 13.61 -11.21 -1.87
N ARG A 145 13.96 -12.44 -2.23
CA ARG A 145 13.14 -13.63 -1.92
C ARG A 145 12.90 -13.82 -0.43
N HIS A 146 13.86 -13.48 0.43
CA HIS A 146 13.75 -13.58 1.89
C HIS A 146 12.97 -12.39 2.52
N GLN A 147 12.59 -11.39 1.72
CA GLN A 147 11.84 -10.19 2.15
C GLN A 147 12.53 -9.41 3.27
N ASN A 148 13.84 -9.52 3.38
CA ASN A 148 14.65 -8.81 4.37
C ASN A 148 15.53 -7.69 3.76
N ARG A 149 15.43 -7.48 2.44
CA ARG A 149 16.06 -6.37 1.72
C ARG A 149 15.05 -5.72 0.79
N PHE A 150 14.78 -4.46 1.04
CA PHE A 150 13.97 -3.58 0.21
C PHE A 150 14.87 -2.64 -0.58
N ASP A 151 14.62 -2.53 -1.88
CA ASP A 151 15.27 -1.56 -2.75
C ASP A 151 14.22 -0.70 -3.45
N LEU A 152 14.39 0.63 -3.36
CA LEU A 152 13.67 1.60 -4.17
C LEU A 152 14.55 2.02 -5.34
N TYR A 153 14.08 1.76 -6.55
CA TYR A 153 14.73 2.19 -7.77
C TYR A 153 13.96 3.33 -8.42
N PHE A 154 14.69 4.26 -9.04
CA PHE A 154 14.12 5.19 -10.01
C PHE A 154 14.55 4.80 -11.42
N ALA A 155 13.57 4.63 -12.30
CA ALA A 155 13.77 4.28 -13.70
C ALA A 155 13.26 5.39 -14.61
N ASP A 156 14.01 5.66 -15.69
CA ASP A 156 13.50 6.45 -16.79
C ASP A 156 12.65 5.55 -17.71
N PRO A 157 11.36 5.87 -17.91
CA PRO A 157 10.44 4.99 -18.62
C PRO A 157 10.74 4.89 -20.14
N ARG A 158 11.58 5.77 -20.71
CA ARG A 158 11.93 5.77 -22.12
C ARG A 158 13.31 5.17 -22.39
N SER A 159 14.32 5.56 -21.63
CA SER A 159 15.67 5.01 -21.78
C SER A 159 15.83 3.64 -21.11
N THR A 160 14.91 3.28 -20.21
CA THR A 160 14.91 2.06 -19.39
C THR A 160 16.03 1.97 -18.35
N VAL A 161 16.82 3.03 -18.21
CA VAL A 161 17.89 3.11 -17.21
C VAL A 161 17.27 3.15 -15.82
N CYS A 162 17.77 2.29 -14.94
CA CYS A 162 17.29 2.11 -13.57
C CYS A 162 18.43 2.38 -12.60
N LYS A 163 18.17 3.19 -11.56
CA LYS A 163 19.16 3.54 -10.53
C LYS A 163 18.58 3.27 -9.14
N LEU A 164 19.38 2.63 -8.29
CA LEU A 164 19.06 2.46 -6.88
C LEU A 164 19.04 3.84 -6.20
N ALA A 165 17.93 4.13 -5.50
CA ALA A 165 17.74 5.36 -4.74
C ALA A 165 17.87 5.12 -3.23
N VAL A 166 17.19 4.09 -2.70
CA VAL A 166 17.23 3.73 -1.28
C VAL A 166 17.32 2.22 -1.15
N ARG A 167 18.15 1.75 -0.23
CA ARG A 167 18.17 0.37 0.26
C ARG A 167 17.85 0.37 1.73
N ASP A 168 17.01 -0.56 2.14
CA ASP A 168 16.71 -0.87 3.53
C ASP A 168 16.87 -2.37 3.77
N GLU A 169 17.48 -2.75 4.88
CA GLU A 169 17.78 -4.12 5.22
C GLU A 169 17.37 -4.40 6.67
N SER A 170 16.94 -5.62 6.92
CA SER A 170 16.52 -6.10 8.24
C SER A 170 17.13 -7.46 8.52
N ASP A 171 17.45 -7.75 9.76
CA ASP A 171 17.86 -9.10 10.20
C ASP A 171 16.69 -10.09 10.21
N THR A 172 15.46 -9.60 10.14
CA THR A 172 14.24 -10.40 10.10
C THR A 172 13.57 -10.29 8.74
N TYR A 173 12.58 -9.40 8.59
CA TYR A 173 11.93 -9.12 7.31
C TYR A 173 11.43 -7.65 7.27
N ILE A 174 11.13 -7.16 6.07
CA ILE A 174 10.59 -5.82 5.83
C ILE A 174 9.06 -5.93 5.82
N ARG A 175 8.36 -5.10 6.59
CA ARG A 175 6.89 -5.06 6.62
C ARG A 175 6.30 -4.47 5.33
N GLU A 176 5.14 -4.98 4.92
CA GLU A 176 4.45 -4.52 3.70
C GLU A 176 3.98 -3.07 3.78
N ASN A 177 3.72 -2.53 4.98
CA ASN A 177 3.28 -1.14 5.16
C ASN A 177 4.29 -0.10 4.63
N VAL A 178 5.56 -0.47 4.44
CA VAL A 178 6.58 0.39 3.81
C VAL A 178 6.12 0.88 2.44
N PHE A 179 5.54 0.01 1.62
CA PHE A 179 5.19 0.32 0.23
C PHE A 179 4.15 1.42 0.10
N ASP A 180 3.18 1.48 1.02
CA ASP A 180 2.08 2.42 0.97
C ASP A 180 2.40 3.76 1.67
N ASN A 181 3.46 3.77 2.50
CA ASN A 181 3.96 4.98 3.17
C ASN A 181 5.03 5.75 2.38
N ILE A 182 5.36 5.32 1.14
CA ILE A 182 6.21 6.07 0.23
C ILE A 182 5.34 7.01 -0.61
N ILE A 183 5.33 8.29 -0.26
CA ILE A 183 4.57 9.34 -0.94
C ILE A 183 5.56 10.31 -1.60
N PHE A 184 5.40 10.51 -2.92
CA PHE A 184 6.27 11.37 -3.71
C PHE A 184 5.73 12.80 -3.78
N TYR A 185 6.61 13.76 -3.52
CA TYR A 185 6.43 15.19 -3.74
C TYR A 185 7.37 15.65 -4.86
N PRO A 186 7.29 16.90 -5.37
CA PRO A 186 8.12 17.34 -6.48
C PRO A 186 9.62 17.08 -6.30
N GLU A 187 10.17 17.39 -5.11
CA GLU A 187 11.60 17.34 -4.84
C GLU A 187 11.98 16.33 -3.74
N THR A 188 10.98 15.67 -3.11
CA THR A 188 11.18 14.85 -1.93
C THR A 188 10.22 13.67 -1.89
N PHE A 189 10.47 12.72 -0.98
CA PHE A 189 9.52 11.64 -0.67
C PHE A 189 9.65 11.19 0.80
N SER A 190 8.56 10.62 1.31
CA SER A 190 8.52 9.94 2.59
C SER A 190 9.02 8.50 2.47
N PHE A 191 9.62 7.99 3.53
CA PHE A 191 9.99 6.60 3.68
C PHE A 191 9.83 6.19 5.14
N VAL A 192 9.26 5.03 5.41
CA VAL A 192 9.22 4.46 6.76
C VAL A 192 10.16 3.26 6.85
N SER A 193 10.80 3.07 8.01
CA SER A 193 11.77 2.01 8.19
C SER A 193 11.93 1.67 9.66
N GLU A 194 12.16 0.39 9.95
CA GLU A 194 12.47 -0.16 11.28
C GLU A 194 13.97 -0.26 11.57
N ARG A 195 14.84 0.35 10.75
CA ARG A 195 16.31 0.28 10.84
C ARG A 195 16.90 0.64 12.21
N ASN A 196 16.14 1.34 13.06
CA ASN A 196 16.50 1.72 14.41
C ASN A 196 15.69 0.98 15.49
N GLY A 197 15.06 -0.16 15.15
CA GLY A 197 14.30 -1.03 16.06
C GLY A 197 12.81 -0.72 16.16
N TYR A 198 12.37 0.45 15.68
CA TYR A 198 10.96 0.85 15.59
C TYR A 198 10.68 1.49 14.24
N ASN A 199 9.45 1.38 13.76
CA ASN A 199 9.06 1.99 12.49
C ASN A 199 9.00 3.50 12.61
N HIS A 200 9.89 4.20 11.92
CA HIS A 200 10.00 5.66 11.94
C HIS A 200 9.95 6.27 10.55
N LEU A 201 9.51 7.54 10.49
CA LEU A 201 9.43 8.33 9.27
C LEU A 201 10.79 8.99 8.96
N TYR A 202 11.24 8.79 7.73
CA TYR A 202 12.41 9.39 7.13
C TYR A 202 12.00 10.25 5.93
N TRP A 203 12.74 11.32 5.69
CA TRP A 203 12.51 12.25 4.60
C TRP A 203 13.70 12.29 3.66
N TYR A 204 13.47 11.97 2.41
CA TYR A 204 14.48 11.87 1.36
C TYR A 204 14.27 12.93 0.28
N ASN A 205 15.34 13.36 -0.38
CA ASN A 205 15.21 14.08 -1.64
C ASN A 205 14.93 13.10 -2.79
N ILE A 206 14.45 13.61 -3.91
CA ILE A 206 14.06 12.80 -5.08
C ILE A 206 15.25 12.10 -5.79
N ASN A 207 16.48 12.31 -5.32
CA ASN A 207 17.67 11.59 -5.79
C ASN A 207 18.07 10.43 -4.86
N GLY A 208 17.32 10.20 -3.78
CA GLY A 208 17.56 9.12 -2.82
C GLY A 208 18.50 9.49 -1.66
N ASN A 209 18.84 10.77 -1.48
CA ASN A 209 19.66 11.18 -0.34
C ASN A 209 18.75 11.49 0.87
N LEU A 210 19.09 10.94 2.02
CA LEU A 210 18.41 11.20 3.28
C LEU A 210 18.58 12.68 3.67
N ILE A 211 17.46 13.38 3.86
CA ILE A 211 17.44 14.76 4.38
C ILE A 211 17.41 14.73 5.90
N LYS A 212 16.50 13.95 6.49
CA LYS A 212 16.38 13.81 7.94
C LYS A 212 15.55 12.59 8.35
N GLN A 213 15.78 12.09 9.55
CA GLN A 213 14.82 11.30 10.30
C GLN A 213 13.80 12.25 10.93
N VAL A 214 12.51 12.05 10.66
CA VAL A 214 11.43 12.96 11.13
C VAL A 214 10.94 12.56 12.50
N THR A 215 10.81 11.27 12.76
CA THR A 215 10.34 10.72 14.05
C THR A 215 11.39 9.83 14.68
N SER A 216 11.44 9.77 16.00
CA SER A 216 12.33 8.91 16.77
C SER A 216 11.76 8.60 18.15
N GLY A 217 12.15 7.48 18.75
CA GLY A 217 11.69 7.07 20.09
C GLY A 217 11.38 5.57 20.16
N SER A 218 10.85 5.12 21.30
CA SER A 218 10.45 3.73 21.53
C SER A 218 8.97 3.52 21.20
N TYR A 219 8.57 3.83 19.99
CA TYR A 219 7.22 3.72 19.46
C TYR A 219 7.24 3.56 17.94
N GLU A 220 6.14 3.18 17.35
CA GLU A 220 6.00 3.01 15.90
C GLU A 220 5.14 4.11 15.28
N VAL A 221 5.58 4.63 14.16
CA VAL A 221 4.73 5.30 13.18
C VAL A 221 3.92 4.23 12.48
N GLN A 222 2.59 4.30 12.57
CA GLN A 222 1.68 3.35 11.93
C GLN A 222 1.43 3.75 10.47
N ASP A 223 1.08 5.05 10.26
CA ASP A 223 0.85 5.60 8.92
C ASP A 223 1.47 6.99 8.80
N PHE A 224 2.04 7.26 7.65
CA PHE A 224 2.36 8.62 7.22
C PHE A 224 1.13 9.23 6.52
N LEU A 225 0.55 10.27 7.12
CA LEU A 225 -0.71 10.87 6.68
C LEU A 225 -0.52 12.03 5.68
N GLY A 226 0.70 12.59 5.61
CA GLY A 226 1.04 13.60 4.64
C GLY A 226 2.01 14.68 5.13
N TYR A 227 2.45 15.50 4.20
CA TYR A 227 3.33 16.65 4.42
C TYR A 227 2.68 17.91 3.86
N ASP A 228 2.66 18.97 4.65
CA ASP A 228 2.23 20.29 4.23
C ASP A 228 3.46 21.13 3.83
N PRO A 229 3.66 21.41 2.53
CA PRO A 229 4.80 22.18 2.06
C PRO A 229 4.73 23.67 2.43
N GLU A 230 3.53 24.22 2.67
CA GLU A 230 3.37 25.64 3.02
C GLU A 230 4.00 25.94 4.38
N ASN A 231 3.75 25.09 5.38
CA ASN A 231 4.27 25.30 6.73
C ASN A 231 5.39 24.31 7.12
N GLY A 232 5.71 23.33 6.27
CA GLY A 232 6.78 22.35 6.50
C GLY A 232 6.45 21.32 7.59
N SER A 233 5.16 21.01 7.77
CA SER A 233 4.68 20.09 8.79
C SER A 233 4.43 18.69 8.25
N PHE A 234 4.75 17.69 9.08
CA PHE A 234 4.51 16.26 8.83
C PHE A 234 3.37 15.79 9.71
N TYR A 235 2.47 14.99 9.16
CA TYR A 235 1.35 14.39 9.86
C TYR A 235 1.46 12.87 9.82
N TYR A 236 1.25 12.20 10.94
CA TYR A 236 1.37 10.75 11.05
C TYR A 236 0.48 10.21 12.17
N SER A 237 0.17 8.91 12.11
CA SER A 237 -0.40 8.15 13.23
C SER A 237 0.67 7.35 13.94
N SER A 238 0.51 7.13 15.24
CA SER A 238 1.49 6.44 16.06
C SER A 238 0.86 5.80 17.30
N ASN A 239 1.49 4.72 17.78
CA ASN A 239 1.15 4.04 19.04
C ASN A 239 1.94 4.56 20.25
N GLU A 240 2.47 5.77 20.18
CA GLU A 240 3.38 6.37 21.19
C GLU A 240 2.84 6.34 22.63
N GLU A 241 1.52 6.48 22.81
CA GLU A 241 0.91 6.47 24.13
C GLU A 241 0.70 5.06 24.72
N SER A 242 0.50 4.08 23.86
CA SER A 242 0.25 2.68 24.24
C SER A 242 0.26 1.79 22.98
N PRO A 243 0.79 0.57 23.06
CA PRO A 243 0.70 -0.41 21.95
C PRO A 243 -0.73 -0.72 21.51
N LEU A 244 -1.72 -0.53 22.39
CA LEU A 244 -3.14 -0.78 22.15
C LEU A 244 -3.91 0.42 21.59
N ARG A 245 -3.23 1.54 21.30
CA ARG A 245 -3.88 2.80 20.93
C ARG A 245 -3.19 3.42 19.73
N SER A 246 -3.92 4.21 18.99
CA SER A 246 -3.37 5.05 17.94
C SER A 246 -3.82 6.49 18.10
N ALA A 247 -2.91 7.42 17.90
CA ALA A 247 -3.16 8.84 17.97
C ALA A 247 -2.56 9.56 16.76
N ILE A 248 -3.11 10.72 16.42
CA ILE A 248 -2.69 11.53 15.29
C ILE A 248 -1.77 12.64 15.79
N TYR A 249 -0.64 12.79 15.13
CA TYR A 249 0.42 13.75 15.48
C TYR A 249 0.82 14.64 14.30
N LYS A 250 1.30 15.81 14.65
CA LYS A 250 1.95 16.79 13.78
C LYS A 250 3.38 17.05 14.29
N ILE A 251 4.35 17.08 13.39
CA ILE A 251 5.68 17.64 13.65
C ILE A 251 5.84 18.85 12.74
N ASP A 252 6.07 20.03 13.32
CA ASP A 252 6.26 21.26 12.57
C ASP A 252 7.69 21.38 11.99
N ARG A 253 7.93 22.43 11.21
CA ARG A 253 9.25 22.73 10.61
C ARG A 253 10.37 22.85 11.64
N LYS A 254 10.05 23.25 12.88
CA LYS A 254 11.02 23.41 13.98
C LYS A 254 11.23 22.11 14.76
N GLY A 255 10.53 21.03 14.41
CA GLY A 255 10.59 19.74 15.09
C GLY A 255 9.68 19.64 16.33
N LYS A 256 8.79 20.62 16.57
CA LYS A 256 7.84 20.56 17.67
C LYS A 256 6.74 19.56 17.33
N LYS A 257 6.60 18.53 18.17
CA LYS A 257 5.53 17.55 18.10
C LYS A 257 4.28 18.06 18.82
N THR A 258 3.11 17.83 18.20
CA THR A 258 1.78 18.15 18.76
C THR A 258 0.84 17.01 18.48
N LYS A 259 0.12 16.51 19.50
CA LYS A 259 -0.97 15.57 19.34
C LYS A 259 -2.20 16.31 18.84
N LEU A 260 -2.84 15.78 17.79
CA LEU A 260 -4.03 16.37 17.15
C LEU A 260 -5.32 15.69 17.57
N SER A 261 -5.29 14.36 17.83
CA SER A 261 -6.44 13.60 18.31
C SER A 261 -6.69 13.86 19.79
N SER A 262 -7.92 14.23 20.16
CA SER A 262 -8.29 14.61 21.53
C SER A 262 -8.66 13.43 22.41
N HIS A 263 -9.04 12.28 21.80
CA HIS A 263 -9.56 11.12 22.53
C HIS A 263 -8.53 10.00 22.65
N THR A 264 -8.58 9.30 23.77
CA THR A 264 -7.79 8.09 24.04
C THR A 264 -8.50 6.87 23.47
N GLY A 265 -7.86 6.15 22.57
CA GLY A 265 -8.41 4.99 21.88
C GLY A 265 -7.74 4.78 20.52
N THR A 266 -8.46 4.22 19.58
CA THR A 266 -7.99 4.05 18.20
C THR A 266 -8.44 5.23 17.35
N ASN A 267 -7.47 6.00 16.85
CA ASN A 267 -7.70 7.12 15.96
C ASN A 267 -7.09 6.82 14.59
N SER A 268 -7.80 7.17 13.54
CA SER A 268 -7.29 7.21 12.16
C SER A 268 -7.74 8.49 11.48
N ALA A 269 -6.94 9.04 10.58
CA ALA A 269 -7.23 10.32 9.96
C ALA A 269 -7.10 10.27 8.44
N LEU A 270 -7.97 11.01 7.77
CA LEU A 270 -7.88 11.31 6.34
C LEU A 270 -7.79 12.82 6.17
N PHE A 271 -6.66 13.29 5.66
CA PHE A 271 -6.41 14.71 5.42
C PHE A 271 -6.95 15.16 4.06
N SER A 272 -7.35 16.42 3.98
CA SER A 272 -7.61 17.11 2.71
C SER A 272 -6.30 17.25 1.93
N THR A 273 -6.39 17.38 0.60
CA THR A 273 -5.22 17.51 -0.29
C THR A 273 -4.33 18.70 0.05
N ASP A 274 -4.92 19.78 0.58
CA ASP A 274 -4.22 20.99 1.02
C ASP A 274 -3.76 20.93 2.48
N MET A 275 -3.90 19.77 3.15
CA MET A 275 -3.50 19.52 4.54
C MET A 275 -4.10 20.48 5.58
N LYS A 276 -5.18 21.19 5.26
CA LYS A 276 -5.83 22.18 6.17
C LYS A 276 -6.86 21.57 7.09
N TYR A 277 -7.47 20.47 6.68
CA TYR A 277 -8.51 19.77 7.42
C TYR A 277 -8.25 18.28 7.45
N PHE A 278 -8.79 17.61 8.45
CA PHE A 278 -8.83 16.15 8.46
C PHE A 278 -10.11 15.60 9.10
N MET A 279 -10.59 14.50 8.58
CA MET A 279 -11.56 13.67 9.25
C MET A 279 -10.84 12.73 10.20
N ASN A 280 -11.19 12.77 11.50
CA ASN A 280 -10.71 11.82 12.48
C ASN A 280 -11.81 10.78 12.71
N ARG A 281 -11.48 9.51 12.54
CA ARG A 281 -12.30 8.38 12.93
C ARG A 281 -11.76 7.84 14.25
N TYR A 282 -12.56 7.91 15.28
CA TYR A 282 -12.21 7.51 16.64
C TYR A 282 -13.13 6.40 17.14
N SER A 283 -12.58 5.42 17.85
CA SER A 283 -13.34 4.43 18.63
C SER A 283 -12.55 3.95 19.84
N SER A 284 -13.25 3.41 20.84
CA SER A 284 -12.65 2.67 21.96
C SER A 284 -13.56 1.48 22.30
N LEU A 285 -13.16 0.69 23.29
CA LEU A 285 -13.97 -0.44 23.77
C LEU A 285 -15.42 -0.03 24.10
N ASP A 286 -15.58 1.14 24.76
CA ASP A 286 -16.87 1.64 25.25
C ASP A 286 -17.50 2.71 24.34
N ILE A 287 -16.82 3.11 23.27
CA ILE A 287 -17.28 4.17 22.38
C ILE A 287 -17.32 3.66 20.95
N PRO A 288 -18.54 3.50 20.37
CA PRO A 288 -18.69 3.22 18.94
C PRO A 288 -18.03 4.29 18.11
N THR A 289 -17.72 3.97 16.85
CA THR A 289 -17.03 4.88 15.94
C THR A 289 -17.70 6.27 15.90
N VAL A 290 -16.91 7.29 16.23
CA VAL A 290 -17.25 8.72 16.05
C VAL A 290 -16.39 9.28 14.93
N ILE A 291 -16.97 10.08 14.06
CA ILE A 291 -16.26 10.76 12.98
C ILE A 291 -16.40 12.28 13.17
N THR A 292 -15.27 12.97 13.23
CA THR A 292 -15.22 14.42 13.37
C THR A 292 -14.45 15.05 12.22
N LEU A 293 -14.82 16.26 11.83
CA LEU A 293 -14.01 17.13 10.97
C LEU A 293 -13.22 18.08 11.86
N ASN A 294 -11.92 18.15 11.63
CA ASN A 294 -10.98 18.93 12.44
C ASN A 294 -10.13 19.82 11.53
N ASP A 295 -9.63 20.95 12.07
CA ASP A 295 -8.56 21.69 11.43
C ASP A 295 -7.19 21.00 11.67
N ASN A 296 -6.15 21.43 10.95
CA ASN A 296 -4.81 20.84 11.03
C ASN A 296 -4.04 21.19 12.31
N ASN A 297 -4.68 21.84 13.29
CA ASN A 297 -4.17 22.03 14.65
C ASN A 297 -4.92 21.17 15.68
N GLY A 298 -5.84 20.32 15.22
CA GLY A 298 -6.59 19.37 16.04
C GLY A 298 -7.88 19.94 16.65
N LYS A 299 -8.28 21.16 16.30
CA LYS A 299 -9.56 21.74 16.75
C LYS A 299 -10.71 21.09 15.99
N THR A 300 -11.62 20.45 16.71
CA THR A 300 -12.85 19.90 16.12
C THR A 300 -13.77 21.05 15.66
N LEU A 301 -14.15 21.01 14.39
CA LEU A 301 -15.06 21.95 13.75
C LEU A 301 -16.51 21.46 13.81
N THR A 302 -16.70 20.16 13.58
CA THR A 302 -18.03 19.53 13.65
C THR A 302 -17.92 18.02 13.83
N THR A 303 -18.94 17.41 14.42
CA THR A 303 -19.12 15.96 14.45
C THR A 303 -19.99 15.53 13.27
N LEU A 304 -19.44 14.66 12.42
CA LEU A 304 -20.12 14.14 11.24
C LEU A 304 -20.97 12.91 11.58
N VAL A 305 -20.46 12.04 12.46
CA VAL A 305 -21.14 10.84 12.94
C VAL A 305 -20.85 10.69 14.45
N ASP A 306 -21.87 10.65 15.28
CA ASP A 306 -21.74 10.50 16.73
C ASP A 306 -22.09 9.09 17.24
N ASN A 307 -22.87 8.32 16.47
CA ASN A 307 -23.39 7.00 16.85
C ASN A 307 -24.06 6.95 18.22
N ALA A 308 -24.67 8.06 18.68
CA ALA A 308 -25.26 8.19 20.01
C ALA A 308 -26.31 7.10 20.31
N ALA A 309 -27.15 6.78 19.32
CA ALA A 309 -28.18 5.74 19.47
C ALA A 309 -27.58 4.35 19.65
N LEU A 310 -26.48 4.05 18.94
CA LEU A 310 -25.73 2.78 19.13
C LEU A 310 -25.07 2.74 20.51
N LYS A 311 -24.44 3.83 20.92
CA LYS A 311 -23.83 3.94 22.26
C LYS A 311 -24.86 3.70 23.36
N GLN A 312 -26.06 4.25 23.22
CA GLN A 312 -27.15 4.04 24.20
C GLN A 312 -27.57 2.56 24.26
N LYS A 313 -27.63 1.85 23.13
CA LYS A 313 -27.92 0.40 23.12
C LYS A 313 -26.83 -0.41 23.78
N LEU A 314 -25.56 -0.06 23.58
CA LEU A 314 -24.41 -0.75 24.15
C LEU A 314 -24.25 -0.55 25.67
N ASN A 315 -24.80 0.53 26.23
CA ASN A 315 -24.78 0.78 27.70
C ASN A 315 -25.45 -0.30 28.55
N GLY A 316 -26.23 -1.19 27.94
CA GLY A 316 -26.84 -2.35 28.61
C GLY A 316 -25.97 -3.59 28.65
N TYR A 317 -24.76 -3.54 28.07
CA TYR A 317 -23.82 -4.65 28.04
C TYR A 317 -22.56 -4.30 28.82
N ASP A 318 -22.08 -5.22 29.64
CA ASP A 318 -20.79 -5.08 30.31
C ASP A 318 -19.67 -5.48 29.34
N THR A 319 -18.78 -4.55 29.05
CA THR A 319 -17.58 -4.83 28.27
C THR A 319 -16.44 -5.23 29.20
N VAL A 320 -15.74 -6.32 28.87
CA VAL A 320 -14.64 -6.85 29.67
C VAL A 320 -13.33 -6.72 28.88
N SER A 321 -12.32 -6.14 29.53
CA SER A 321 -10.97 -6.07 28.98
C SER A 321 -10.06 -7.05 29.74
N TYR A 322 -9.38 -7.92 28.99
CA TYR A 322 -8.42 -8.85 29.54
C TYR A 322 -6.99 -8.39 29.22
N THR A 323 -6.16 -8.27 30.26
CA THR A 323 -4.72 -8.02 30.09
C THR A 323 -3.89 -9.31 30.14
N HIS A 324 -4.45 -10.38 30.71
CA HIS A 324 -3.83 -11.70 30.80
C HIS A 324 -4.94 -12.77 30.68
N LEU A 325 -4.73 -13.68 29.72
CA LEU A 325 -5.56 -14.87 29.54
C LEU A 325 -4.88 -16.05 30.25
N ARG A 326 -5.62 -16.80 31.10
CA ARG A 326 -5.18 -18.09 31.63
C ARG A 326 -5.71 -19.22 30.74
N ALA A 327 -5.00 -20.35 30.71
CA ALA A 327 -5.55 -21.58 30.11
C ALA A 327 -6.93 -21.87 30.70
N HIS A 328 -7.97 -22.07 29.87
CA HIS A 328 -9.39 -22.27 30.19
C HIS A 328 -10.29 -21.01 30.29
N GLU A 329 -9.78 -19.79 29.99
CA GLU A 329 -10.62 -18.58 29.93
C GLU A 329 -11.15 -18.28 28.51
N THR A 330 -10.86 -19.15 27.53
CA THR A 330 -11.29 -18.97 26.13
C THR A 330 -12.62 -19.64 25.77
N ASP A 331 -13.27 -20.34 26.71
CA ASP A 331 -14.48 -21.14 26.50
C ASP A 331 -15.77 -20.50 27.06
N SER A 332 -15.79 -19.20 27.35
CA SER A 332 -16.98 -18.53 27.89
C SER A 332 -17.49 -17.41 26.98
#